data_a47d09940c99c98bb29601a98a5405a8
#
_entry.id   a47d09940c99c98bb29601a98a5405a8
#
_cell.length_a   1.000
_cell.length_b   1.000
_cell.length_c   1.000
_cell.angle_alpha   90.00
_cell.angle_beta   90.00
_cell.angle_gamma   90.00
#
_symmetry.space_group_name_H-M   'P 1'
#
loop_
_entity.id
_entity.type
_entity.pdbx_description
1 polymer ?
#
loop_
_entity_poly.entity_id
_entity_poly.type
_entity_poly.pdbx_seq_one_letter_code
_entity_poly.pdbx_strand_id
1 'polypeptide(L)'
;EAAQERSIPLCDVEDFAAVPGGGVHAALHGETVFAGNADYMRQNGVPIDAFSAQAETWANDGKTVLYFAQQGRALGMLAVADTVKPDSAAAIAALKRSGCRVVLLTGDNTQTANAIARQVGVDQVIAQVLPQDKAACVEKLQKDGQLVAMVGDGINDAPALVQADVGLAIGAGTDIAIESADIVLMKSSLADVASAAELSRAVLRNIRQNLFWAFFYNSVGIPVAAGVLYPALGLLLNPMIAAACMSLSSVCVVSNALRLRLWKPKTKPVPSAAVPAAEHIADNEEEPTMKKTVTIEGMMCAHCVAHVEKALTALPG
;
A
#
# COMPACT_ATOMS: atom_id res chain seq x y z
N GLU A 1 -12.83 -17.32 13.02
CA GLU A 1 -13.88 -17.11 11.98
C GLU A 1 -14.32 -18.45 11.38
N ALA A 2 -13.50 -19.16 10.57
CA ALA A 2 -13.90 -20.39 9.88
C ALA A 2 -14.41 -21.51 10.82
N ALA A 3 -13.87 -21.63 12.04
CA ALA A 3 -14.38 -22.58 13.05
C ALA A 3 -15.73 -22.12 13.60
N GLN A 4 -15.91 -20.83 13.84
CA GLN A 4 -17.16 -20.24 14.31
C GLN A 4 -18.27 -20.37 13.27
N GLU A 5 -17.96 -20.06 11.99
CA GLU A 5 -18.90 -20.25 10.87
C GLU A 5 -19.42 -21.70 10.75
N ARG A 6 -18.56 -22.66 11.08
CA ARG A 6 -18.90 -24.09 11.07
C ARG A 6 -19.42 -24.62 12.41
N SER A 7 -19.64 -23.74 13.39
CA SER A 7 -20.08 -24.08 14.74
C SER A 7 -19.17 -25.13 15.41
N ILE A 8 -17.86 -25.09 15.14
CA ILE A 8 -16.87 -25.96 15.76
C ILE A 8 -16.48 -25.34 17.11
N PRO A 9 -16.68 -26.03 18.22
CA PRO A 9 -16.30 -25.52 19.53
C PRO A 9 -14.78 -25.35 19.60
N LEU A 10 -14.32 -24.24 20.16
CA LEU A 10 -12.91 -24.03 20.45
C LEU A 10 -12.57 -24.75 21.75
N CYS A 11 -11.43 -25.44 21.76
CA CYS A 11 -10.91 -26.10 22.94
C CYS A 11 -9.84 -25.22 23.60
N ASP A 12 -9.85 -25.18 24.92
CA ASP A 12 -8.76 -24.55 25.68
C ASP A 12 -7.51 -25.44 25.59
N VAL A 13 -6.36 -24.80 25.46
CA VAL A 13 -5.05 -25.46 25.39
C VAL A 13 -4.15 -24.98 26.53
N GLU A 14 -3.29 -25.86 27.02
CA GLU A 14 -2.30 -25.59 28.03
C GLU A 14 -0.91 -25.53 27.39
N ASP A 15 0.08 -24.97 28.09
CA ASP A 15 1.51 -24.92 27.68
C ASP A 15 1.73 -24.39 26.25
N PHE A 16 0.96 -23.36 25.86
CA PHE A 16 1.10 -22.76 24.54
C PHE A 16 2.45 -22.05 24.41
N ALA A 17 3.22 -22.43 23.40
CA ALA A 17 4.45 -21.73 23.04
C ALA A 17 4.60 -21.56 21.52
N ALA A 18 5.15 -20.40 21.11
CA ALA A 18 5.42 -20.08 19.72
C ALA A 18 6.92 -20.19 19.44
N VAL A 19 7.26 -20.84 18.31
CA VAL A 19 8.64 -20.96 17.80
C VAL A 19 8.74 -20.05 16.58
N PRO A 20 9.50 -18.93 16.67
CA PRO A 20 9.65 -17.99 15.58
C PRO A 20 10.13 -18.68 14.30
N GLY A 21 9.44 -18.45 13.19
CA GLY A 21 9.75 -19.02 11.88
C GLY A 21 9.41 -20.51 11.71
N GLY A 22 8.91 -21.19 12.75
CA GLY A 22 8.54 -22.62 12.72
C GLY A 22 7.06 -22.85 12.84
N GLY A 23 6.50 -22.51 13.99
CA GLY A 23 5.11 -22.79 14.30
C GLY A 23 4.80 -22.61 15.78
N VAL A 24 3.77 -23.30 16.25
CA VAL A 24 3.33 -23.29 17.64
C VAL A 24 3.13 -24.71 18.14
N HIS A 25 3.26 -24.91 19.44
CA HIS A 25 2.84 -26.13 20.11
C HIS A 25 2.05 -25.81 21.38
N ALA A 26 1.25 -26.75 21.79
CA ALA A 26 0.44 -26.67 23.00
C ALA A 26 0.11 -28.07 23.51
N ALA A 27 -0.44 -28.15 24.71
CA ALA A 27 -1.05 -29.38 25.24
C ALA A 27 -2.59 -29.29 25.12
N LEU A 28 -3.19 -30.26 24.46
CA LEU A 28 -4.63 -30.42 24.35
C LEU A 28 -5.05 -31.73 25.02
N HIS A 29 -5.79 -31.65 26.13
CA HIS A 29 -6.19 -32.82 26.94
C HIS A 29 -4.99 -33.65 27.39
N GLY A 30 -3.85 -33.02 27.69
CA GLY A 30 -2.61 -33.70 28.11
C GLY A 30 -1.77 -34.27 26.95
N GLU A 31 -2.17 -34.09 25.72
CA GLU A 31 -1.45 -34.53 24.52
C GLU A 31 -0.81 -33.34 23.79
N THR A 32 0.44 -33.50 23.36
CA THR A 32 1.13 -32.44 22.63
C THR A 32 0.58 -32.30 21.21
N VAL A 33 0.17 -31.09 20.87
CA VAL A 33 -0.27 -30.70 19.54
C VAL A 33 0.73 -29.72 18.91
N PHE A 34 0.95 -29.83 17.61
CA PHE A 34 1.81 -28.97 16.83
C PHE A 34 1.03 -28.34 15.67
N ALA A 35 1.30 -27.07 15.40
CA ALA A 35 0.85 -26.41 14.18
C ALA A 35 2.00 -25.57 13.61
N GLY A 36 2.40 -25.79 12.34
CA GLY A 36 3.53 -25.07 11.77
C GLY A 36 3.91 -25.54 10.37
N ASN A 37 5.07 -25.06 9.92
CA ASN A 37 5.60 -25.39 8.60
C ASN A 37 6.22 -26.80 8.53
N ALA A 38 6.60 -27.24 7.32
CA ALA A 38 7.16 -28.55 7.10
C ALA A 38 8.45 -28.83 7.90
N ASP A 39 9.31 -27.82 8.03
CA ASP A 39 10.58 -27.98 8.73
C ASP A 39 10.35 -28.13 10.24
N TYR A 40 9.39 -27.40 10.78
CA TYR A 40 9.00 -27.54 12.19
C TYR A 40 8.42 -28.94 12.49
N MET A 41 7.61 -29.49 11.59
CA MET A 41 7.10 -30.85 11.73
C MET A 41 8.24 -31.89 11.71
N ARG A 42 9.18 -31.77 10.79
CA ARG A 42 10.35 -32.67 10.69
C ARG A 42 11.25 -32.61 11.93
N GLN A 43 11.50 -31.39 12.45
CA GLN A 43 12.28 -31.20 13.69
C GLN A 43 11.64 -31.87 14.91
N ASN A 44 10.31 -31.96 14.93
CA ASN A 44 9.57 -32.62 16.00
C ASN A 44 9.24 -34.09 15.68
N GLY A 45 9.87 -34.68 14.65
CA GLY A 45 9.73 -36.08 14.32
C GLY A 45 8.37 -36.49 13.75
N VAL A 46 7.60 -35.52 13.24
CA VAL A 46 6.27 -35.77 12.64
C VAL A 46 6.43 -36.11 11.16
N PRO A 47 6.05 -37.33 10.71
CA PRO A 47 6.08 -37.70 9.29
C PRO A 47 4.96 -36.96 8.52
N ILE A 48 5.36 -36.25 7.47
CA ILE A 48 4.44 -35.47 6.62
C ILE A 48 4.43 -35.95 5.17
N ASP A 49 5.08 -37.06 4.86
CA ASP A 49 5.27 -37.55 3.48
C ASP A 49 3.95 -37.80 2.77
N ALA A 50 2.92 -38.25 3.48
CA ALA A 50 1.58 -38.47 2.93
C ALA A 50 0.92 -37.21 2.36
N PHE A 51 1.38 -36.04 2.77
CA PHE A 51 0.84 -34.76 2.34
C PHE A 51 1.71 -34.03 1.31
N SER A 52 2.90 -34.57 0.98
CA SER A 52 3.93 -33.87 0.17
C SER A 52 3.41 -33.45 -1.21
N ALA A 53 2.73 -34.33 -1.94
CA ALA A 53 2.23 -34.04 -3.28
C ALA A 53 1.18 -32.91 -3.29
N GLN A 54 0.26 -32.93 -2.33
CA GLN A 54 -0.77 -31.89 -2.20
C GLN A 54 -0.16 -30.56 -1.71
N ALA A 55 0.79 -30.63 -0.77
CA ALA A 55 1.47 -29.47 -0.26
C ALA A 55 2.29 -28.77 -1.36
N GLU A 56 2.97 -29.55 -2.22
CA GLU A 56 3.72 -29.03 -3.36
C GLU A 56 2.78 -28.33 -4.36
N THR A 57 1.62 -28.94 -4.64
CA THR A 57 0.60 -28.32 -5.50
C THR A 57 0.17 -26.97 -4.92
N TRP A 58 -0.15 -26.92 -3.64
CA TRP A 58 -0.59 -25.67 -2.98
C TRP A 58 0.53 -24.64 -2.89
N ALA A 59 1.77 -25.06 -2.66
CA ALA A 59 2.92 -24.16 -2.66
C ALA A 59 3.17 -23.57 -4.07
N ASN A 60 2.99 -24.35 -5.12
CA ASN A 60 3.09 -23.87 -6.51
C ASN A 60 1.96 -22.88 -6.88
N ASP A 61 0.80 -23.00 -6.22
CA ASP A 61 -0.29 -22.03 -6.30
C ASP A 61 -0.05 -20.76 -5.46
N GLY A 62 1.12 -20.65 -4.82
CA GLY A 62 1.47 -19.50 -3.99
C GLY A 62 0.86 -19.49 -2.60
N LYS A 63 0.39 -20.64 -2.11
CA LYS A 63 -0.22 -20.77 -0.78
C LYS A 63 0.82 -21.20 0.25
N THR A 64 0.73 -20.67 1.45
CA THR A 64 1.53 -21.12 2.60
C THR A 64 0.85 -22.32 3.23
N VAL A 65 1.55 -23.45 3.30
CA VAL A 65 1.03 -24.69 3.87
C VAL A 65 1.41 -24.79 5.34
N LEU A 66 0.43 -24.97 6.19
CA LEU A 66 0.57 -25.23 7.61
C LEU A 66 0.09 -26.66 7.90
N TYR A 67 0.89 -27.40 8.64
CA TYR A 67 0.61 -28.76 9.07
C TYR A 67 0.12 -28.77 10.52
N PHE A 68 -0.76 -29.70 10.83
CA PHE A 68 -1.27 -29.93 12.18
C PHE A 68 -0.99 -31.37 12.58
N ALA A 69 -0.49 -31.53 13.78
CA ALA A 69 -0.10 -32.84 14.31
C ALA A 69 -0.49 -32.97 15.78
N GLN A 70 -0.77 -34.21 16.21
CA GLN A 70 -1.03 -34.61 17.57
C GLN A 70 -0.29 -35.91 17.86
N GLN A 71 0.36 -36.03 19.01
CA GLN A 71 1.11 -37.23 19.40
C GLN A 71 2.11 -37.72 18.35
N GLY A 72 2.80 -36.82 17.66
CA GLY A 72 3.75 -37.18 16.59
C GLY A 72 3.14 -37.69 15.29
N ARG A 73 1.81 -37.65 15.15
CA ARG A 73 1.08 -38.03 13.93
C ARG A 73 0.49 -36.78 13.26
N ALA A 74 0.76 -36.60 11.98
CA ALA A 74 0.11 -35.55 11.20
C ALA A 74 -1.39 -35.83 11.04
N LEU A 75 -2.22 -34.84 11.43
CA LEU A 75 -3.68 -34.92 11.33
C LEU A 75 -4.19 -34.36 10.00
N GLY A 76 -3.48 -33.35 9.47
CA GLY A 76 -3.88 -32.69 8.24
C GLY A 76 -3.03 -31.46 7.95
N MET A 77 -3.40 -30.76 6.91
CA MET A 77 -2.77 -29.49 6.52
C MET A 77 -3.81 -28.47 6.12
N LEU A 78 -3.45 -27.21 6.23
CA LEU A 78 -4.25 -26.06 5.85
C LEU A 78 -3.39 -25.15 4.96
N ALA A 79 -3.97 -24.66 3.88
CA ALA A 79 -3.31 -23.69 3.03
C ALA A 79 -3.86 -22.30 3.31
N VAL A 80 -2.95 -21.37 3.60
CA VAL A 80 -3.25 -19.96 3.76
C VAL A 80 -2.70 -19.21 2.55
N ALA A 81 -3.50 -18.35 1.96
CA ALA A 81 -3.07 -17.50 0.87
C ALA A 81 -3.56 -16.08 1.10
N ASP A 82 -2.69 -15.13 0.87
CA ASP A 82 -3.10 -13.73 0.78
C ASP A 82 -3.92 -13.53 -0.49
N THR A 83 -5.07 -12.90 -0.36
CA THR A 83 -5.91 -12.59 -1.51
C THR A 83 -5.44 -11.29 -2.15
N VAL A 84 -5.10 -11.39 -3.44
CA VAL A 84 -4.81 -10.20 -4.24
C VAL A 84 -6.06 -9.34 -4.34
N LYS A 85 -5.94 -8.04 -4.08
CA LYS A 85 -7.07 -7.11 -4.21
C LYS A 85 -7.59 -7.10 -5.65
N PRO A 86 -8.91 -7.07 -5.86
CA PRO A 86 -9.51 -7.18 -7.20
C PRO A 86 -9.07 -6.10 -8.18
N ASP A 87 -8.69 -4.93 -7.69
CA ASP A 87 -8.25 -3.78 -8.47
C ASP A 87 -6.76 -3.82 -8.87
N SER A 88 -5.96 -4.69 -8.25
CA SER A 88 -4.49 -4.72 -8.41
C SER A 88 -4.06 -4.96 -9.85
N ALA A 89 -4.62 -5.98 -10.51
CA ALA A 89 -4.26 -6.30 -11.91
C ALA A 89 -4.61 -5.16 -12.88
N ALA A 90 -5.78 -4.53 -12.70
CA ALA A 90 -6.21 -3.40 -13.52
C ALA A 90 -5.33 -2.16 -13.30
N ALA A 91 -4.94 -1.90 -12.05
CA ALA A 91 -4.04 -0.80 -11.69
C ALA A 91 -2.63 -0.99 -12.26
N ILE A 92 -2.07 -2.20 -12.14
CA ILE A 92 -0.76 -2.56 -12.73
C ILE A 92 -0.79 -2.39 -14.25
N ALA A 93 -1.84 -2.88 -14.91
CA ALA A 93 -2.00 -2.70 -16.34
C ALA A 93 -2.10 -1.21 -16.74
N ALA A 94 -2.71 -0.35 -15.92
CA ALA A 94 -2.78 1.08 -16.15
C ALA A 94 -1.41 1.76 -15.99
N LEU A 95 -0.63 1.38 -14.98
CA LEU A 95 0.74 1.86 -14.79
C LEU A 95 1.64 1.47 -15.96
N LYS A 96 1.57 0.21 -16.42
CA LYS A 96 2.31 -0.28 -17.59
C LYS A 96 1.94 0.47 -18.87
N ARG A 97 0.66 0.69 -19.13
CA ARG A 97 0.20 1.53 -20.26
C ARG A 97 0.73 2.97 -20.20
N SER A 98 1.01 3.42 -19.00
CA SER A 98 1.61 4.73 -18.75
C SER A 98 3.13 4.76 -18.98
N GLY A 99 3.76 3.63 -19.37
CA GLY A 99 5.18 3.50 -19.62
C GLY A 99 6.00 3.19 -18.38
N CYS A 100 5.36 2.83 -17.24
CA CYS A 100 6.06 2.40 -16.04
C CYS A 100 6.36 0.90 -16.14
N ARG A 101 7.58 0.50 -15.77
CA ARG A 101 7.93 -0.88 -15.46
C ARG A 101 7.50 -1.16 -14.03
N VAL A 102 6.76 -2.23 -13.80
CA VAL A 102 6.25 -2.57 -12.47
C VAL A 102 7.03 -3.74 -11.88
N VAL A 103 7.62 -3.52 -10.71
CA VAL A 103 8.42 -4.49 -9.98
C VAL A 103 7.70 -4.85 -8.68
N LEU A 104 7.53 -6.13 -8.41
CA LEU A 104 7.06 -6.64 -7.11
C LEU A 104 8.27 -6.87 -6.21
N LEU A 105 8.34 -6.13 -5.10
CA LEU A 105 9.35 -6.25 -4.07
C LEU A 105 8.72 -6.81 -2.80
N THR A 106 9.07 -8.04 -2.40
CA THR A 106 8.42 -8.74 -1.29
C THR A 106 9.39 -9.57 -0.45
N GLY A 107 9.06 -9.75 0.83
CA GLY A 107 9.72 -10.67 1.74
C GLY A 107 9.29 -12.14 1.56
N ASP A 108 8.24 -12.39 0.79
CA ASP A 108 7.72 -13.74 0.56
C ASP A 108 8.72 -14.61 -0.19
N ASN A 109 8.49 -15.93 -0.11
CA ASN A 109 9.28 -16.88 -0.90
C ASN A 109 9.05 -16.69 -2.40
N THR A 110 10.02 -17.12 -3.19
CA THR A 110 10.04 -16.95 -4.65
C THR A 110 8.83 -17.60 -5.34
N GLN A 111 8.32 -18.72 -4.84
CA GLN A 111 7.17 -19.42 -5.43
C GLN A 111 5.88 -18.60 -5.28
N THR A 112 5.58 -18.15 -4.05
CA THR A 112 4.43 -17.29 -3.75
C THR A 112 4.50 -15.97 -4.52
N ALA A 113 5.67 -15.31 -4.51
CA ALA A 113 5.87 -14.06 -5.21
C ALA A 113 5.65 -14.20 -6.73
N ASN A 114 6.13 -15.27 -7.35
CA ASN A 114 5.93 -15.55 -8.77
C ASN A 114 4.47 -15.91 -9.10
N ALA A 115 3.75 -16.59 -8.20
CA ALA A 115 2.33 -16.89 -8.38
C ALA A 115 1.50 -15.59 -8.39
N ILE A 116 1.73 -14.71 -7.41
CA ILE A 116 1.10 -13.38 -7.34
C ILE A 116 1.47 -12.55 -8.59
N ALA A 117 2.74 -12.53 -8.97
CA ALA A 117 3.23 -11.78 -10.12
C ALA A 117 2.52 -12.17 -11.43
N ARG A 118 2.31 -13.47 -11.65
CA ARG A 118 1.54 -13.99 -12.80
C ARG A 118 0.09 -13.54 -12.77
N GLN A 119 -0.52 -13.53 -11.58
CA GLN A 119 -1.91 -13.14 -11.42
C GLN A 119 -2.14 -11.65 -11.68
N VAL A 120 -1.22 -10.79 -11.23
CA VAL A 120 -1.36 -9.33 -11.36
C VAL A 120 -0.64 -8.74 -12.57
N GLY A 121 0.28 -9.48 -13.20
CA GLY A 121 0.94 -9.09 -14.43
C GLY A 121 2.08 -8.08 -14.26
N VAL A 122 2.87 -8.15 -13.18
CA VAL A 122 4.08 -7.33 -13.00
C VAL A 122 5.20 -7.75 -13.97
N ASP A 123 6.18 -6.88 -14.20
CA ASP A 123 7.27 -7.11 -15.14
C ASP A 123 8.45 -7.85 -14.52
N GLN A 124 8.65 -7.69 -13.22
CA GLN A 124 9.76 -8.28 -12.49
C GLN A 124 9.36 -8.58 -11.04
N VAL A 125 10.00 -9.61 -10.47
CA VAL A 125 9.87 -10.00 -9.06
C VAL A 125 11.23 -9.95 -8.39
N ILE A 126 11.29 -9.36 -7.21
CA ILE A 126 12.40 -9.41 -6.27
C ILE A 126 11.83 -9.95 -4.97
N ALA A 127 12.03 -11.25 -4.73
CA ALA A 127 11.49 -12.00 -3.60
C ALA A 127 12.53 -12.21 -2.49
N GLN A 128 12.09 -12.65 -1.32
CA GLN A 128 12.93 -12.97 -0.15
C GLN A 128 13.78 -11.79 0.33
N VAL A 129 13.24 -10.58 0.22
CA VAL A 129 13.94 -9.36 0.64
C VAL A 129 13.55 -9.02 2.07
N LEU A 130 14.55 -8.95 2.93
CA LEU A 130 14.32 -8.52 4.32
C LEU A 130 13.92 -7.03 4.37
N PRO A 131 13.15 -6.59 5.37
CA PRO A 131 12.72 -5.19 5.47
C PRO A 131 13.86 -4.17 5.37
N GLN A 132 15.01 -4.44 5.99
CA GLN A 132 16.19 -3.59 5.94
C GLN A 132 16.86 -3.53 4.57
N ASP A 133 16.69 -4.55 3.73
CA ASP A 133 17.34 -4.66 2.42
C ASP A 133 16.49 -4.06 1.29
N LYS A 134 15.23 -3.70 1.55
CA LYS A 134 14.33 -3.09 0.56
C LYS A 134 14.89 -1.78 0.02
N ALA A 135 15.46 -0.94 0.89
CA ALA A 135 16.10 0.31 0.46
C ALA A 135 17.31 0.07 -0.46
N ALA A 136 18.12 -0.97 -0.19
CA ALA A 136 19.23 -1.32 -1.04
C ALA A 136 18.79 -1.83 -2.43
N CYS A 137 17.64 -2.51 -2.51
CA CYS A 137 17.04 -2.89 -3.80
C CYS A 137 16.62 -1.66 -4.62
N VAL A 138 16.00 -0.66 -3.98
CA VAL A 138 15.65 0.61 -4.61
C VAL A 138 16.90 1.34 -5.10
N GLU A 139 17.92 1.47 -4.25
CA GLU A 139 19.20 2.10 -4.60
C GLU A 139 19.87 1.42 -5.80
N LYS A 140 19.81 0.09 -5.87
CA LYS A 140 20.35 -0.67 -7.02
C LYS A 140 19.65 -0.30 -8.33
N LEU A 141 18.32 -0.20 -8.32
CA LEU A 141 17.55 0.20 -9.50
C LEU A 141 17.89 1.64 -9.93
N GLN A 142 18.10 2.54 -8.96
CA GLN A 142 18.53 3.92 -9.22
C GLN A 142 19.96 3.98 -9.83
N LYS A 143 20.87 3.15 -9.33
CA LYS A 143 22.24 3.05 -9.89
C LYS A 143 22.25 2.52 -11.33
N ASP A 144 21.24 1.73 -11.70
CA ASP A 144 21.02 1.28 -13.08
C ASP A 144 20.42 2.40 -13.97
N GLY A 145 20.31 3.62 -13.46
CA GLY A 145 19.80 4.80 -14.18
C GLY A 145 18.27 4.88 -14.26
N GLN A 146 17.54 4.14 -13.44
CA GLN A 146 16.09 4.15 -13.41
C GLN A 146 15.58 5.17 -12.38
N LEU A 147 14.50 5.89 -12.72
CA LEU A 147 13.73 6.65 -11.74
C LEU A 147 12.75 5.69 -11.05
N VAL A 148 12.83 5.61 -9.73
CA VAL A 148 12.09 4.64 -8.93
C VAL A 148 11.00 5.33 -8.12
N ALA A 149 9.75 4.92 -8.33
CA ALA A 149 8.64 5.23 -7.43
C ALA A 149 8.39 4.01 -6.53
N MET A 150 8.56 4.14 -5.24
CA MET A 150 8.26 3.10 -4.26
C MET A 150 6.84 3.27 -3.75
N VAL A 151 6.09 2.17 -3.71
CA VAL A 151 4.73 2.12 -3.15
C VAL A 151 4.71 1.12 -2.01
N GLY A 152 4.30 1.54 -0.83
CA GLY A 152 4.27 0.71 0.37
C GLY A 152 3.19 1.14 1.36
N ASP A 153 2.96 0.32 2.39
CA ASP A 153 2.00 0.61 3.47
C ASP A 153 2.64 1.30 4.69
N GLY A 154 3.95 1.40 4.69
CA GLY A 154 4.73 2.36 5.46
C GLY A 154 5.57 1.85 6.61
N ILE A 155 5.20 0.89 7.44
CA ILE A 155 6.01 0.58 8.63
C ILE A 155 7.33 -0.10 8.24
N ASN A 156 7.23 -1.16 7.47
CA ASN A 156 8.39 -1.95 7.04
C ASN A 156 9.05 -1.41 5.77
N ASP A 157 8.35 -0.50 5.07
CA ASP A 157 8.77 0.06 3.79
C ASP A 157 9.32 1.49 3.92
N ALA A 158 9.24 2.11 5.10
CA ALA A 158 9.68 3.49 5.32
C ALA A 158 11.09 3.80 4.81
N PRO A 159 12.13 2.98 5.06
CA PRO A 159 13.47 3.24 4.51
C PRO A 159 13.51 3.19 2.98
N ALA A 160 12.70 2.32 2.35
CA ALA A 160 12.63 2.20 0.90
C ALA A 160 11.82 3.34 0.27
N LEU A 161 10.78 3.84 0.96
CA LEU A 161 10.01 5.02 0.55
C LEU A 161 10.87 6.27 0.52
N VAL A 162 11.68 6.48 1.57
CA VAL A 162 12.63 7.61 1.64
C VAL A 162 13.74 7.50 0.60
N GLN A 163 14.23 6.28 0.30
CA GLN A 163 15.30 6.06 -0.66
C GLN A 163 14.86 6.30 -2.10
N ALA A 164 13.58 6.09 -2.43
CA ALA A 164 13.06 6.21 -3.78
C ALA A 164 13.07 7.67 -4.28
N ASP A 165 13.04 7.87 -5.61
CA ASP A 165 12.88 9.20 -6.20
C ASP A 165 11.48 9.78 -5.92
N VAL A 166 10.49 8.91 -5.71
CA VAL A 166 9.14 9.26 -5.24
C VAL A 166 8.64 8.15 -4.33
N GLY A 167 8.39 8.46 -3.06
CA GLY A 167 7.75 7.56 -2.10
C GLY A 167 6.23 7.75 -2.08
N LEU A 168 5.45 6.68 -2.26
CA LEU A 168 3.99 6.69 -2.16
C LEU A 168 3.53 5.75 -1.04
N ALA A 169 2.92 6.30 0.00
CA ALA A 169 2.26 5.51 1.03
C ALA A 169 0.79 5.25 0.65
N ILE A 170 0.33 4.00 0.79
CA ILE A 170 -1.06 3.61 0.52
C ILE A 170 -1.78 3.17 1.80
N GLY A 171 -3.05 3.59 1.91
CA GLY A 171 -3.86 3.34 3.10
C GLY A 171 -3.75 4.47 4.12
N ALA A 172 -4.64 4.48 5.10
CA ALA A 172 -4.54 5.37 6.26
C ALA A 172 -3.36 4.90 7.14
N GLY A 173 -2.15 5.02 6.58
CA GLY A 173 -0.92 4.49 7.13
C GLY A 173 -0.61 5.04 8.52
N THR A 174 0.26 4.36 9.19
CA THR A 174 0.85 4.83 10.45
C THR A 174 1.51 6.20 10.23
N ASP A 175 1.63 6.99 11.28
CA ASP A 175 2.29 8.30 11.24
C ASP A 175 3.68 8.22 10.58
N ILE A 176 4.38 7.09 10.77
CA ILE A 176 5.69 6.81 10.15
C ILE A 176 5.62 6.77 8.61
N ALA A 177 4.56 6.20 8.04
CA ALA A 177 4.39 6.15 6.59
C ALA A 177 4.12 7.54 6.00
N ILE A 178 3.35 8.33 6.73
CA ILE A 178 3.03 9.71 6.34
C ILE A 178 4.28 10.58 6.34
N GLU A 179 5.16 10.42 7.33
CA GLU A 179 6.42 11.16 7.41
C GLU A 179 7.48 10.71 6.39
N SER A 180 7.40 9.46 5.92
CA SER A 180 8.40 8.86 5.03
C SER A 180 8.07 8.95 3.54
N ALA A 181 6.84 9.35 3.17
CA ALA A 181 6.38 9.36 1.79
C ALA A 181 6.17 10.79 1.26
N ASP A 182 6.51 11.00 -0.02
CA ASP A 182 6.21 12.27 -0.72
C ASP A 182 4.72 12.42 -1.03
N ILE A 183 4.02 11.29 -1.23
CA ILE A 183 2.61 11.25 -1.56
C ILE A 183 1.91 10.23 -0.66
N VAL A 184 0.85 10.65 0.01
CA VAL A 184 0.03 9.79 0.85
C VAL A 184 -1.34 9.59 0.18
N LEU A 185 -1.66 8.34 -0.11
CA LEU A 185 -2.94 7.94 -0.69
C LEU A 185 -3.84 7.39 0.40
N MET A 186 -4.94 8.08 0.66
CA MET A 186 -5.84 7.80 1.80
C MET A 186 -6.55 6.45 1.70
N LYS A 187 -6.65 5.88 0.50
CA LYS A 187 -7.26 4.57 0.27
C LYS A 187 -6.19 3.53 0.05
N SER A 188 -6.42 2.32 0.56
CA SER A 188 -5.54 1.18 0.35
C SER A 188 -5.81 0.52 -1.02
N SER A 189 -5.67 1.29 -2.12
CA SER A 189 -5.95 0.85 -3.49
C SER A 189 -4.80 1.23 -4.44
N LEU A 190 -4.29 0.28 -5.20
CA LEU A 190 -3.31 0.54 -6.26
C LEU A 190 -3.89 1.38 -7.42
N ALA A 191 -5.20 1.41 -7.60
CA ALA A 191 -5.84 2.26 -8.59
C ALA A 191 -5.62 3.75 -8.30
N ASP A 192 -5.46 4.13 -7.02
CA ASP A 192 -5.16 5.51 -6.65
C ASP A 192 -3.71 5.88 -7.00
N VAL A 193 -2.77 4.93 -6.97
CA VAL A 193 -1.39 5.13 -7.47
C VAL A 193 -1.40 5.44 -8.98
N ALA A 194 -2.15 4.64 -9.75
CA ALA A 194 -2.29 4.89 -11.18
C ALA A 194 -2.95 6.25 -11.46
N SER A 195 -3.96 6.62 -10.67
CA SER A 195 -4.65 7.91 -10.75
C SER A 195 -3.73 9.07 -10.39
N ALA A 196 -2.88 8.93 -9.36
CA ALA A 196 -1.88 9.94 -8.98
C ALA A 196 -0.86 10.17 -10.11
N ALA A 197 -0.38 9.12 -10.75
CA ALA A 197 0.51 9.21 -11.91
C ALA A 197 -0.15 9.90 -13.12
N GLU A 198 -1.43 9.62 -13.38
CA GLU A 198 -2.20 10.31 -14.43
C GLU A 198 -2.41 11.79 -14.11
N LEU A 199 -2.73 12.12 -12.84
CA LEU A 199 -2.90 13.49 -12.37
C LEU A 199 -1.61 14.29 -12.52
N SER A 200 -0.48 13.74 -12.07
CA SER A 200 0.83 14.38 -12.21
C SER A 200 1.12 14.78 -13.66
N ARG A 201 0.85 13.89 -14.62
CA ARG A 201 1.03 14.21 -16.04
C ARG A 201 0.06 15.30 -16.55
N ALA A 202 -1.17 15.30 -16.04
CA ALA A 202 -2.14 16.34 -16.38
C ALA A 202 -1.71 17.71 -15.85
N VAL A 203 -1.20 17.75 -14.61
CA VAL A 203 -0.65 18.95 -13.98
C VAL A 203 0.56 19.48 -14.76
N LEU A 204 1.54 18.62 -15.07
CA LEU A 204 2.72 19.01 -15.85
C LEU A 204 2.35 19.56 -17.23
N ARG A 205 1.37 18.95 -17.89
CA ARG A 205 0.87 19.46 -19.17
C ARG A 205 0.24 20.84 -19.02
N ASN A 206 -0.54 21.04 -17.97
CA ASN A 206 -1.16 22.33 -17.66
C ASN A 206 -0.10 23.40 -17.38
N ILE A 207 0.92 23.07 -16.57
CA ILE A 207 2.06 23.98 -16.29
C ILE A 207 2.79 24.36 -17.59
N ARG A 208 3.12 23.38 -18.43
CA ARG A 208 3.79 23.66 -19.72
C ARG A 208 2.94 24.55 -20.63
N GLN A 209 1.62 24.36 -20.68
CA GLN A 209 0.71 25.22 -21.42
C GLN A 209 0.71 26.64 -20.88
N ASN A 210 0.64 26.79 -19.55
CA ASN A 210 0.67 28.11 -18.91
C ASN A 210 1.98 28.84 -19.19
N LEU A 211 3.11 28.16 -19.06
CA LEU A 211 4.42 28.72 -19.37
C LEU A 211 4.53 29.11 -20.84
N PHE A 212 4.07 28.25 -21.77
CA PHE A 212 4.06 28.58 -23.20
C PHE A 212 3.30 29.87 -23.48
N TRP A 213 2.08 30.00 -22.97
CA TRP A 213 1.27 31.20 -23.17
C TRP A 213 1.91 32.43 -22.51
N ALA A 214 2.44 32.29 -21.29
CA ALA A 214 3.13 33.40 -20.60
C ALA A 214 4.34 33.92 -21.41
N PHE A 215 5.17 33.03 -21.96
CA PHE A 215 6.28 33.43 -22.82
C PHE A 215 5.83 33.97 -24.16
N PHE A 216 4.82 33.35 -24.77
CA PHE A 216 4.31 33.78 -26.08
C PHE A 216 3.78 35.22 -26.04
N TYR A 217 2.96 35.55 -25.02
CA TYR A 217 2.45 36.92 -24.90
C TYR A 217 3.57 37.95 -24.74
N ASN A 218 4.60 37.64 -23.94
CA ASN A 218 5.74 38.51 -23.73
C ASN A 218 6.61 38.60 -24.99
N SER A 219 6.88 37.51 -25.70
CA SER A 219 7.70 37.48 -26.92
C SER A 219 7.08 38.26 -28.04
N VAL A 220 5.76 38.34 -28.14
CA VAL A 220 5.03 39.14 -29.12
C VAL A 220 4.85 40.59 -28.63
N GLY A 221 4.48 40.76 -27.36
CA GLY A 221 4.15 42.05 -26.77
C GLY A 221 5.34 42.99 -26.65
N ILE A 222 6.52 42.49 -26.28
CA ILE A 222 7.74 43.32 -26.11
C ILE A 222 8.18 43.97 -27.45
N PRO A 223 8.33 43.23 -28.58
CA PRO A 223 8.67 43.83 -29.85
C PRO A 223 7.62 44.86 -30.35
N VAL A 224 6.33 44.55 -30.14
CA VAL A 224 5.25 45.49 -30.53
C VAL A 224 5.31 46.74 -29.69
N ALA A 225 5.54 46.61 -28.36
CA ALA A 225 5.76 47.79 -27.49
C ALA A 225 6.99 48.60 -27.82
N ALA A 226 8.06 47.92 -28.26
CA ALA A 226 9.30 48.59 -28.74
C ALA A 226 9.14 49.30 -30.10
N GLY A 227 7.95 49.22 -30.73
CA GLY A 227 7.64 49.93 -31.94
C GLY A 227 8.09 49.24 -33.24
N VAL A 228 8.35 47.93 -33.23
CA VAL A 228 8.75 47.15 -34.41
C VAL A 228 7.71 47.28 -35.58
N LEU A 229 6.46 47.46 -35.24
CA LEU A 229 5.38 47.64 -36.21
C LEU A 229 5.20 49.09 -36.64
N TYR A 230 5.85 50.06 -36.04
CA TYR A 230 5.70 51.48 -36.32
C TYR A 230 6.15 51.87 -37.76
N PRO A 231 7.32 51.41 -38.27
CA PRO A 231 7.78 51.79 -39.58
C PRO A 231 6.91 51.27 -40.71
N ALA A 232 6.25 50.09 -40.52
CA ALA A 232 5.45 49.42 -41.55
C ALA A 232 3.95 49.78 -41.49
N LEU A 233 3.40 49.96 -40.27
CA LEU A 233 1.97 50.08 -40.05
C LEU A 233 1.57 51.36 -39.27
N GLY A 234 2.52 52.17 -38.82
CA GLY A 234 2.27 53.36 -38.01
C GLY A 234 1.67 53.08 -36.63
N LEU A 235 1.75 51.80 -36.18
CA LEU A 235 1.10 51.33 -34.95
C LEU A 235 2.09 51.41 -33.76
N LEU A 236 1.75 52.22 -32.76
CA LEU A 236 2.38 52.21 -31.44
C LEU A 236 1.45 51.53 -30.44
N LEU A 237 2.01 50.71 -29.55
CA LEU A 237 1.22 50.06 -28.52
C LEU A 237 0.72 51.11 -27.52
N ASN A 238 -0.60 51.28 -27.44
CA ASN A 238 -1.23 52.10 -26.42
C ASN A 238 -1.00 51.44 -25.03
N PRO A 239 -0.55 52.18 -24.01
CA PRO A 239 -0.35 51.66 -22.64
C PRO A 239 -1.60 50.97 -22.06
N MET A 240 -2.81 51.45 -22.39
CA MET A 240 -4.06 50.83 -21.96
C MET A 240 -4.26 49.46 -22.60
N ILE A 241 -3.91 49.28 -23.86
CA ILE A 241 -4.00 48.00 -24.56
C ILE A 241 -2.97 47.03 -23.95
N ALA A 242 -1.75 47.50 -23.66
CA ALA A 242 -0.74 46.68 -22.97
C ALA A 242 -1.23 46.19 -21.62
N ALA A 243 -1.80 47.06 -20.80
CA ALA A 243 -2.35 46.69 -19.49
C ALA A 243 -3.52 45.69 -19.61
N ALA A 244 -4.39 45.88 -20.58
CA ALA A 244 -5.50 44.96 -20.85
C ALA A 244 -4.98 43.57 -21.30
N CYS A 245 -3.97 43.48 -22.15
CA CYS A 245 -3.34 42.23 -22.57
C CYS A 245 -2.67 41.50 -21.37
N MET A 246 -2.01 42.23 -20.48
CA MET A 246 -1.42 41.64 -19.26
C MET A 246 -2.50 41.05 -18.32
N SER A 247 -3.58 41.77 -18.13
CA SER A 247 -4.73 41.29 -17.32
C SER A 247 -5.38 40.07 -17.96
N LEU A 248 -5.57 40.07 -19.28
CA LEU A 248 -6.13 38.93 -20.01
C LEU A 248 -5.22 37.70 -19.94
N SER A 249 -3.91 37.88 -19.99
CA SER A 249 -2.95 36.78 -19.81
C SER A 249 -3.11 36.11 -18.46
N SER A 250 -3.26 36.86 -17.37
CA SER A 250 -3.50 36.31 -16.04
C SER A 250 -4.82 35.54 -15.96
N VAL A 251 -5.88 36.06 -16.56
CA VAL A 251 -7.18 35.39 -16.63
C VAL A 251 -7.05 34.06 -17.41
N CYS A 252 -6.32 34.03 -18.53
CA CYS A 252 -6.09 32.83 -19.32
C CYS A 252 -5.35 31.75 -18.51
N VAL A 253 -4.29 32.13 -17.80
CA VAL A 253 -3.51 31.20 -16.96
C VAL A 253 -4.37 30.62 -15.84
N VAL A 254 -5.11 31.45 -15.11
CA VAL A 254 -6.02 31.00 -14.05
C VAL A 254 -7.12 30.11 -14.60
N SER A 255 -7.75 30.48 -15.71
CA SER A 255 -8.80 29.69 -16.37
C SER A 255 -8.27 28.32 -16.81
N ASN A 256 -7.05 28.26 -17.37
CA ASN A 256 -6.44 27.00 -17.76
C ASN A 256 -6.09 26.15 -16.53
N ALA A 257 -5.62 26.74 -15.43
CA ALA A 257 -5.38 26.03 -14.18
C ALA A 257 -6.68 25.46 -13.58
N LEU A 258 -7.77 26.22 -13.63
CA LEU A 258 -9.09 25.77 -13.16
C LEU A 258 -9.64 24.56 -13.93
N ARG A 259 -9.21 24.33 -15.18
CA ARG A 259 -9.57 23.12 -15.94
C ARG A 259 -9.14 21.83 -15.22
N LEU A 260 -8.09 21.86 -14.40
CA LEU A 260 -7.71 20.70 -13.58
C LEU A 260 -8.80 20.29 -12.60
N ARG A 261 -9.65 21.21 -12.15
CA ARG A 261 -10.81 20.88 -11.31
C ARG A 261 -11.82 19.95 -11.99
N LEU A 262 -11.87 19.98 -13.31
CA LEU A 262 -12.73 19.10 -14.12
C LEU A 262 -12.05 17.79 -14.50
N TRP A 263 -10.79 17.60 -14.09
CA TRP A 263 -10.06 16.38 -14.39
C TRP A 263 -10.69 15.18 -13.66
N LYS A 264 -10.78 14.07 -14.36
CA LYS A 264 -11.24 12.79 -13.82
C LYS A 264 -10.25 11.71 -14.21
N PRO A 265 -9.91 10.79 -13.29
CA PRO A 265 -9.04 9.67 -13.60
C PRO A 265 -9.67 8.79 -14.68
N LYS A 266 -8.87 8.31 -15.61
CA LYS A 266 -9.29 7.35 -16.62
C LYS A 266 -9.38 5.94 -16.05
N THR A 267 -8.49 5.64 -15.10
CA THR A 267 -8.52 4.41 -14.33
C THR A 267 -9.61 4.55 -13.28
N LYS A 268 -10.79 4.00 -13.56
CA LYS A 268 -11.85 3.95 -12.54
C LYS A 268 -11.40 2.96 -11.46
N PRO A 269 -11.45 3.32 -10.18
CA PRO A 269 -11.36 2.34 -9.14
C PRO A 269 -12.48 1.32 -9.39
N VAL A 270 -12.13 0.06 -9.50
CA VAL A 270 -13.12 -1.01 -9.43
C VAL A 270 -13.76 -0.83 -8.04
N PRO A 271 -15.08 -0.72 -7.93
CA PRO A 271 -15.69 -0.68 -6.61
C PRO A 271 -15.15 -1.91 -5.89
N SER A 272 -14.42 -1.70 -4.81
CA SER A 272 -14.14 -2.77 -3.87
C SER A 272 -15.52 -3.37 -3.62
N ALA A 273 -15.74 -4.61 -4.10
CA ALA A 273 -16.88 -5.36 -3.63
C ALA A 273 -16.77 -5.23 -2.12
N ALA A 274 -17.71 -4.53 -1.53
CA ALA A 274 -17.70 -4.27 -0.12
C ALA A 274 -17.43 -5.65 0.49
N VAL A 275 -16.27 -5.77 1.17
CA VAL A 275 -16.17 -6.77 2.21
C VAL A 275 -17.44 -6.52 2.97
N PRO A 276 -18.41 -7.47 3.03
CA PRO A 276 -19.61 -7.22 3.75
C PRO A 276 -19.13 -6.70 5.09
N ALA A 277 -19.43 -5.44 5.35
CA ALA A 277 -19.20 -4.87 6.65
C ALA A 277 -19.83 -5.92 7.56
N ALA A 278 -19.02 -6.48 8.45
CA ALA A 278 -19.54 -7.40 9.45
C ALA A 278 -20.81 -6.73 9.92
N GLU A 279 -21.95 -7.35 9.60
CA GLU A 279 -23.23 -6.89 10.06
C GLU A 279 -23.03 -6.70 11.55
N HIS A 280 -23.13 -5.47 12.00
CA HIS A 280 -23.35 -5.21 13.40
C HIS A 280 -24.67 -5.91 13.69
N ILE A 281 -24.56 -7.17 14.11
CA ILE A 281 -25.61 -7.82 14.82
C ILE A 281 -25.81 -6.95 16.04
N ALA A 282 -26.92 -6.25 16.05
CA ALA A 282 -27.37 -5.53 17.21
C ALA A 282 -27.71 -6.60 18.26
N ASP A 283 -26.70 -6.98 19.02
CA ASP A 283 -26.91 -7.76 20.23
C ASP A 283 -27.53 -6.84 21.26
N ASN A 284 -28.86 -6.92 21.34
CA ASN A 284 -29.60 -6.58 22.53
C ASN A 284 -29.37 -7.73 23.55
N GLU A 285 -28.23 -7.75 24.19
CA GLU A 285 -28.01 -8.49 25.42
C GLU A 285 -27.31 -7.59 26.42
N GLU A 286 -27.94 -7.50 27.59
CA GLU A 286 -27.46 -6.77 28.75
C GLU A 286 -26.03 -7.25 29.12
N GLU A 287 -25.05 -6.35 28.97
CA GLU A 287 -23.65 -6.65 29.33
C GLU A 287 -23.53 -6.84 30.85
N PRO A 288 -22.95 -7.99 31.29
CA PRO A 288 -22.40 -8.03 32.63
C PRO A 288 -21.11 -7.20 32.64
N THR A 289 -21.07 -6.17 33.45
CA THR A 289 -19.90 -5.30 33.67
C THR A 289 -18.69 -6.11 34.13
N MET A 290 -17.89 -6.59 33.19
CA MET A 290 -16.60 -7.22 33.48
C MET A 290 -15.52 -6.15 33.62
N LYS A 291 -15.09 -5.88 34.84
CA LYS A 291 -13.86 -5.12 35.11
C LYS A 291 -12.66 -5.92 34.59
N LYS A 292 -12.07 -5.52 33.46
CA LYS A 292 -10.77 -6.03 33.00
C LYS A 292 -9.66 -5.17 33.61
N THR A 293 -8.81 -5.79 34.41
CA THR A 293 -7.59 -5.15 34.90
C THR A 293 -6.48 -5.40 33.87
N VAL A 294 -5.94 -4.34 33.28
CA VAL A 294 -4.79 -4.44 32.38
C VAL A 294 -3.56 -3.98 33.14
N THR A 295 -2.62 -4.89 33.36
CA THR A 295 -1.32 -4.56 33.95
C THR A 295 -0.36 -4.18 32.84
N ILE A 296 0.15 -2.94 32.87
CA ILE A 296 1.13 -2.45 31.88
C ILE A 296 2.46 -2.29 32.59
N GLU A 297 3.43 -3.13 32.26
CA GLU A 297 4.80 -3.07 32.78
C GLU A 297 5.70 -2.26 31.83
N GLY A 298 6.66 -1.54 32.40
CA GLY A 298 7.69 -0.82 31.61
C GLY A 298 7.50 0.68 31.44
N MET A 299 6.48 1.30 32.05
CA MET A 299 6.34 2.76 32.01
C MET A 299 7.27 3.43 33.04
N MET A 300 8.33 4.08 32.55
CA MET A 300 9.34 4.72 33.42
C MET A 300 9.12 6.22 33.67
N CYS A 301 8.04 6.83 33.20
CA CYS A 301 7.82 8.26 33.38
C CYS A 301 6.37 8.56 33.79
N ALA A 302 6.21 9.46 34.79
CA ALA A 302 4.91 9.86 35.32
C ALA A 302 3.98 10.49 34.25
N HIS A 303 4.53 11.12 33.21
CA HIS A 303 3.77 11.70 32.11
C HIS A 303 3.14 10.62 31.21
N CYS A 304 3.83 9.50 31.00
CA CYS A 304 3.32 8.35 30.25
C CYS A 304 2.16 7.67 30.99
N VAL A 305 2.25 7.56 32.33
CA VAL A 305 1.18 6.99 33.16
C VAL A 305 -0.09 7.85 33.06
N ALA A 306 0.04 9.18 33.20
CA ALA A 306 -1.08 10.10 33.10
C ALA A 306 -1.76 10.11 31.70
N HIS A 307 -0.99 9.89 30.62
CA HIS A 307 -1.53 9.80 29.28
C HIS A 307 -2.32 8.51 29.05
N VAL A 308 -1.86 7.38 29.58
CA VAL A 308 -2.55 6.10 29.51
C VAL A 308 -3.81 6.09 30.36
N GLU A 309 -3.76 6.64 31.58
CA GLU A 309 -4.94 6.79 32.44
C GLU A 309 -6.01 7.67 31.79
N LYS A 310 -5.61 8.78 31.15
CA LYS A 310 -6.53 9.65 30.43
C LYS A 310 -7.15 8.98 29.22
N ALA A 311 -6.38 8.14 28.51
CA ALA A 311 -6.89 7.38 27.36
C ALA A 311 -7.86 6.27 27.80
N LEU A 312 -7.57 5.57 28.90
CA LEU A 312 -8.43 4.50 29.43
C LEU A 312 -9.72 5.06 30.04
N THR A 313 -9.68 6.22 30.70
CA THR A 313 -10.88 6.89 31.25
C THR A 313 -11.75 7.56 30.18
N ALA A 314 -11.25 7.76 28.97
CA ALA A 314 -12.01 8.30 27.83
C ALA A 314 -12.74 7.21 27.01
N LEU A 315 -12.50 5.94 27.31
CA LEU A 315 -13.25 4.84 26.67
C LEU A 315 -14.63 4.73 27.35
N PRO A 316 -15.73 4.69 26.60
CA PRO A 316 -17.05 4.41 27.18
C PRO A 316 -16.98 3.01 27.79
N GLY A 317 -17.18 2.94 29.09
CA GLY A 317 -17.04 1.75 29.94
C GLY A 317 -18.07 0.69 29.72
#